data_775759e274572ba3e3174f6858fbebe1
#
_entry.id   775759e274572ba3e3174f6858fbebe1
#
_cell.length_a   1.000
_cell.length_b   1.000
_cell.length_c   1.000
_cell.angle_alpha   90.00
_cell.angle_beta   90.00
_cell.angle_gamma   90.00
#
_symmetry.space_group_name_H-M   'P 1'
#
loop_
_entity.id
_entity.type
_entity.pdbx_description
1 polymer ?
#
loop_
_entity_poly.entity_id
_entity_poly.type
_entity_poly.pdbx_seq_one_letter_code
_entity_poly.pdbx_strand_id
1 'polypeptide(L)'
;MHKRLAALVVVLLIAAPAWAQARRAQEHWVTTWATAVVARPLPAAGTPGRGQGPGGPPAVAAPAPNGTPPATPPGGGRGPAPPPLTLNNQTLRQIVHVSTGGSRLRVVLSNAFGTTPIEVGAAHVGLRATGANLQPQSVKPMMVNGSGSFTVLPGAVVFSDPVDLAVPAGGDLAVDLYFPKEIGTGPSPLTVHNGALQTNYVVATGNSSGVVAPAVAQPAQQWVLLSRVEVAAPPSAGVIVTFGDSITDGTRSTPDTNSRWPDVLARRLAAAKKNLGIANEGIAGNQLLGDGAGVSALARFDRDVLLQSGATHVIVLEGINDIGLARSNATPSAQDLIGAHKQMIERAHAQGLKIIGATLTPFDGATYFTEEGEAKRAAVNEFIRTGGWYDGVIDFDKATRDPAAPTKFNPMYDSGDHLHPNDAGYKAMGESIDLALFKP
;
A
#
# COMPACT_ATOMS: atom_id res chain seq x y z
N MET A 1 -16.42 -88.05 5.66
CA MET A 1 -15.82 -87.22 6.71
C MET A 1 -15.14 -86.01 6.08
N HIS A 2 -15.81 -84.87 6.03
CA HIS A 2 -15.28 -83.62 5.45
C HIS A 2 -15.31 -82.63 6.53
N LYS A 3 -14.12 -82.28 7.08
CA LYS A 3 -13.92 -81.20 8.04
C LYS A 3 -13.88 -79.85 7.27
N ARG A 4 -14.87 -78.99 7.50
CA ARG A 4 -14.86 -77.58 7.03
C ARG A 4 -14.08 -76.74 8.04
N LEU A 5 -12.95 -76.21 7.65
CA LEU A 5 -12.27 -75.15 8.39
C LEU A 5 -13.00 -73.82 8.12
N ALA A 6 -13.53 -73.19 9.18
CA ALA A 6 -14.00 -71.82 9.11
C ALA A 6 -12.83 -70.86 9.42
N ALA A 7 -12.45 -70.05 8.45
CA ALA A 7 -11.48 -69.00 8.66
C ALA A 7 -12.18 -67.76 9.28
N LEU A 8 -11.80 -67.39 10.47
CA LEU A 8 -12.27 -66.17 11.14
C LEU A 8 -11.43 -64.99 10.64
N VAL A 9 -12.06 -64.14 9.85
CA VAL A 9 -11.41 -62.88 9.40
C VAL A 9 -11.70 -61.81 10.49
N VAL A 10 -10.69 -61.49 11.29
CA VAL A 10 -10.73 -60.39 12.24
C VAL A 10 -10.42 -59.09 11.50
N VAL A 11 -11.45 -58.28 11.25
CA VAL A 11 -11.30 -56.90 10.73
C VAL A 11 -10.98 -56.01 11.88
N LEU A 12 -9.69 -55.62 12.03
CA LEU A 12 -9.25 -54.57 12.92
C LEU A 12 -9.67 -53.20 12.35
N LEU A 13 -10.81 -52.69 12.79
CA LEU A 13 -11.17 -51.29 12.60
C LEU A 13 -10.21 -50.41 13.43
N ILE A 14 -9.19 -49.87 12.82
CA ILE A 14 -8.37 -48.83 13.42
C ILE A 14 -9.21 -47.53 13.46
N ALA A 15 -9.86 -47.30 14.57
CA ALA A 15 -10.51 -46.01 14.83
C ALA A 15 -9.40 -44.96 14.92
N ALA A 16 -9.25 -44.13 13.88
CA ALA A 16 -8.40 -42.95 13.96
C ALA A 16 -8.91 -42.07 15.12
N PRO A 17 -8.03 -41.59 15.99
CA PRO A 17 -8.45 -40.84 17.15
C PRO A 17 -9.19 -39.56 16.70
N ALA A 18 -10.41 -39.37 17.18
CA ALA A 18 -11.33 -38.28 16.83
C ALA A 18 -10.80 -36.86 17.12
N TRP A 19 -9.66 -36.73 17.80
CA TRP A 19 -8.98 -35.44 18.03
C TRP A 19 -8.17 -34.94 16.81
N ALA A 20 -7.94 -35.76 15.79
CA ALA A 20 -7.23 -35.35 14.56
C ALA A 20 -8.11 -34.50 13.62
N GLN A 21 -9.39 -34.35 13.87
CA GLN A 21 -10.34 -33.58 13.07
C GLN A 21 -11.06 -32.45 13.80
N ALA A 22 -10.60 -31.98 14.95
CA ALA A 22 -10.95 -30.64 15.35
C ALA A 22 -10.34 -29.69 14.27
N ARG A 23 -11.12 -29.35 13.21
CA ARG A 23 -10.80 -28.21 12.38
C ARG A 23 -10.51 -27.10 13.37
N ARG A 24 -9.24 -26.64 13.46
CA ARG A 24 -8.93 -25.39 14.12
C ARG A 24 -9.96 -24.42 13.61
N ALA A 25 -10.78 -23.85 14.48
CA ALA A 25 -11.70 -22.80 14.10
C ALA A 25 -10.86 -21.83 13.29
N GLN A 26 -11.19 -21.65 12.02
CA GLN A 26 -10.35 -20.90 11.10
C GLN A 26 -10.36 -19.48 11.62
N GLU A 27 -9.21 -19.02 12.14
CA GLU A 27 -9.08 -17.66 12.64
C GLU A 27 -9.48 -16.68 11.54
N HIS A 28 -10.29 -15.70 11.90
CA HIS A 28 -10.68 -14.64 10.98
C HIS A 28 -9.58 -13.58 10.96
N TRP A 29 -8.82 -13.55 9.88
CA TRP A 29 -7.73 -12.60 9.66
C TRP A 29 -8.23 -11.38 8.92
N VAL A 30 -7.86 -10.19 9.42
CA VAL A 30 -8.14 -8.91 8.77
C VAL A 30 -6.86 -8.11 8.64
N THR A 31 -6.69 -7.42 7.52
CA THR A 31 -5.59 -6.49 7.31
C THR A 31 -5.75 -5.31 8.26
N THR A 32 -4.72 -5.02 9.04
CA THR A 32 -4.68 -3.87 9.93
C THR A 32 -3.75 -2.76 9.45
N TRP A 33 -2.83 -3.10 8.59
CA TRP A 33 -1.93 -2.20 7.88
C TRP A 33 -1.52 -2.84 6.55
N ALA A 34 -1.47 -2.04 5.49
CA ALA A 34 -0.96 -2.48 4.19
C ALA A 34 -0.29 -1.32 3.46
N THR A 35 0.48 -1.66 2.45
CA THR A 35 1.08 -0.70 1.52
C THR A 35 1.24 -1.32 0.13
N ALA A 36 0.92 -0.55 -0.90
CA ALA A 36 1.11 -0.97 -2.27
C ALA A 36 2.59 -1.07 -2.62
N VAL A 37 3.03 -2.26 -2.99
CA VAL A 37 4.42 -2.49 -3.37
C VAL A 37 4.67 -2.21 -4.84
N VAL A 38 5.83 -1.65 -5.14
CA VAL A 38 6.30 -1.33 -6.48
C VAL A 38 7.68 -1.95 -6.75
N ALA A 39 8.01 -2.09 -8.02
CA ALA A 39 9.37 -2.39 -8.43
C ALA A 39 10.26 -1.15 -8.23
N ARG A 40 11.33 -1.29 -7.49
CA ARG A 40 12.37 -0.28 -7.50
C ARG A 40 13.37 -0.64 -8.58
N PRO A 41 13.44 0.13 -9.69
CA PRO A 41 14.51 -0.05 -10.66
C PRO A 41 15.83 0.34 -9.99
N LEU A 42 16.82 -0.52 -10.14
CA LEU A 42 18.20 -0.20 -9.77
C LEU A 42 18.79 0.72 -10.84
N PRO A 43 19.61 1.71 -10.48
CA PRO A 43 20.32 2.47 -11.48
C PRO A 43 21.19 1.49 -12.27
N ALA A 44 21.03 1.51 -13.60
CA ALA A 44 21.95 0.78 -14.47
C ALA A 44 23.38 1.25 -14.17
N ALA A 45 24.28 0.34 -13.91
CA ALA A 45 25.68 0.65 -13.65
C ALA A 45 26.20 1.52 -14.80
N GLY A 46 26.42 2.82 -14.56
CA GLY A 46 27.10 3.73 -15.49
C GLY A 46 26.25 4.68 -16.32
N THR A 47 24.95 4.89 -16.02
CA THR A 47 24.16 5.90 -16.77
C THR A 47 23.64 7.00 -15.84
N PRO A 48 23.96 8.28 -16.07
CA PRO A 48 23.28 9.39 -15.38
C PRO A 48 21.80 9.39 -15.78
N GLY A 49 20.90 9.54 -14.81
CA GLY A 49 19.47 9.35 -14.95
C GLY A 49 18.81 9.99 -16.17
N ARG A 50 18.25 9.16 -17.00
CA ARG A 50 17.12 9.48 -17.87
C ARG A 50 16.10 8.36 -17.71
N GLY A 51 14.90 8.73 -17.28
CA GLY A 51 13.77 7.81 -17.28
C GLY A 51 13.52 7.32 -18.71
N GLN A 52 13.59 6.01 -18.90
CA GLN A 52 13.16 5.36 -20.14
C GLN A 52 12.15 4.27 -19.78
N GLY A 53 10.93 4.46 -20.28
CA GLY A 53 10.01 3.36 -20.48
C GLY A 53 10.45 2.51 -21.68
N PRO A 54 10.00 1.25 -21.81
CA PRO A 54 10.49 0.33 -22.84
C PRO A 54 9.99 0.70 -24.24
N GLY A 55 10.95 0.89 -25.14
CA GLY A 55 10.90 0.55 -26.55
C GLY A 55 9.91 1.24 -27.49
N GLY A 56 10.26 2.45 -27.99
CA GLY A 56 9.80 2.93 -29.29
C GLY A 56 10.98 3.03 -30.28
N PRO A 57 10.78 2.92 -31.60
CA PRO A 57 11.86 2.96 -32.58
C PRO A 57 12.55 4.34 -32.62
N PRO A 58 13.82 4.42 -33.05
CA PRO A 58 14.60 5.65 -33.03
C PRO A 58 14.00 6.72 -33.96
N ALA A 59 13.69 7.89 -33.36
CA ALA A 59 13.26 9.05 -34.14
C ALA A 59 14.45 9.66 -34.86
N VAL A 60 14.30 9.88 -36.16
CA VAL A 60 15.24 10.62 -37.02
C VAL A 60 15.23 12.08 -36.60
N ALA A 61 16.38 12.64 -36.29
CA ALA A 61 16.55 14.02 -35.88
C ALA A 61 16.24 14.98 -37.07
N ALA A 62 15.31 15.92 -36.85
CA ALA A 62 15.13 17.08 -37.69
C ALA A 62 15.99 18.25 -37.18
N PRO A 63 16.52 19.13 -38.03
CA PRO A 63 17.41 20.21 -37.63
C PRO A 63 16.68 21.32 -36.88
N ALA A 64 17.32 21.83 -35.82
CA ALA A 64 16.81 22.87 -34.94
C ALA A 64 16.75 24.27 -35.61
N PRO A 65 15.70 25.06 -35.41
CA PRO A 65 15.76 26.51 -35.65
C PRO A 65 16.31 27.22 -34.40
N ASN A 66 17.17 28.20 -34.68
CA ASN A 66 17.78 29.07 -33.67
C ASN A 66 16.71 29.89 -32.90
N GLY A 67 16.60 29.66 -31.62
CA GLY A 67 15.82 30.47 -30.71
C GLY A 67 16.12 30.04 -29.28
N THR A 68 16.64 30.95 -28.46
CA THR A 68 16.93 30.73 -27.03
C THR A 68 15.64 30.32 -26.33
N PRO A 69 15.61 29.15 -25.63
CA PRO A 69 14.42 28.77 -24.88
C PRO A 69 14.22 29.72 -23.68
N PRO A 70 12.99 30.09 -23.32
CA PRO A 70 12.74 30.81 -22.07
C PRO A 70 13.15 29.94 -20.89
N ALA A 71 13.71 30.60 -19.87
CA ALA A 71 14.11 29.96 -18.63
C ALA A 71 12.92 29.18 -18.04
N THR A 72 13.12 27.90 -17.81
CA THR A 72 12.16 27.03 -17.13
C THR A 72 11.90 27.60 -15.73
N PRO A 73 10.63 27.84 -15.33
CA PRO A 73 10.34 28.19 -13.93
C PRO A 73 10.81 27.06 -13.01
N PRO A 74 11.23 27.34 -11.79
CA PRO A 74 11.57 26.29 -10.85
C PRO A 74 10.30 25.46 -10.56
N GLY A 75 10.21 24.33 -11.23
CA GLY A 75 9.16 23.35 -10.97
C GLY A 75 9.22 22.92 -9.51
N GLY A 76 8.07 22.84 -8.85
CA GLY A 76 7.90 22.20 -7.54
C GLY A 76 8.39 20.75 -7.60
N GLY A 77 9.74 20.60 -7.55
CA GLY A 77 10.40 19.33 -7.75
C GLY A 77 10.05 18.38 -6.60
N ARG A 78 9.69 17.15 -6.96
CA ARG A 78 10.03 16.02 -6.10
C ARG A 78 11.47 16.27 -5.63
N GLY A 79 11.69 16.39 -4.33
CA GLY A 79 13.04 16.38 -3.77
C GLY A 79 13.82 15.22 -4.40
N PRO A 80 15.13 15.25 -4.47
CA PRO A 80 15.93 14.17 -5.05
C PRO A 80 15.46 12.87 -4.45
N ALA A 81 15.17 11.87 -5.32
CA ALA A 81 14.75 10.56 -4.87
C ALA A 81 15.75 10.08 -3.80
N PRO A 82 15.29 9.57 -2.66
CA PRO A 82 16.20 9.10 -1.63
C PRO A 82 17.17 8.08 -2.25
N PRO A 83 18.44 8.09 -1.79
CA PRO A 83 19.44 7.19 -2.35
C PRO A 83 18.96 5.75 -2.25
N PRO A 84 19.36 4.90 -3.19
CA PRO A 84 19.02 3.49 -3.19
C PRO A 84 19.35 2.86 -1.84
N LEU A 85 18.35 2.27 -1.17
CA LEU A 85 18.58 1.49 0.03
C LEU A 85 19.25 0.18 -0.36
N THR A 86 20.47 -0.01 0.10
CA THR A 86 21.22 -1.28 -0.01
C THR A 86 21.46 -1.79 1.39
N LEU A 87 21.30 -3.08 1.58
CA LEU A 87 21.52 -3.74 2.86
C LEU A 87 22.44 -4.93 2.65
N ASN A 88 23.45 -5.08 3.50
CA ASN A 88 24.38 -6.19 3.47
C ASN A 88 24.77 -6.56 4.91
N ASN A 89 24.43 -7.78 5.34
CA ASN A 89 24.64 -8.22 6.71
C ASN A 89 24.05 -7.20 7.72
N GLN A 90 22.81 -6.78 7.50
CA GLN A 90 22.12 -5.73 8.28
C GLN A 90 20.67 -6.10 8.56
N THR A 91 20.14 -5.52 9.62
CA THR A 91 18.73 -5.60 9.97
C THR A 91 18.03 -4.30 9.55
N LEU A 92 16.90 -4.43 8.86
CA LEU A 92 15.97 -3.33 8.63
C LEU A 92 14.81 -3.46 9.61
N ARG A 93 14.64 -2.45 10.47
CA ARG A 93 13.47 -2.28 11.33
C ARG A 93 12.47 -1.39 10.62
N GLN A 94 11.30 -1.93 10.33
CA GLN A 94 10.23 -1.25 9.61
C GLN A 94 9.08 -0.98 10.57
N ILE A 95 8.66 0.28 10.67
CA ILE A 95 7.61 0.73 11.56
C ILE A 95 6.30 0.82 10.77
N VAL A 96 5.24 0.29 11.35
CA VAL A 96 3.89 0.36 10.79
C VAL A 96 2.90 0.81 11.86
N HIS A 97 1.93 1.65 11.47
CA HIS A 97 0.86 2.14 12.35
C HIS A 97 -0.41 1.35 12.06
N VAL A 98 -0.81 0.48 13.00
CA VAL A 98 -1.94 -0.42 12.78
C VAL A 98 -3.27 0.27 13.04
N SER A 99 -4.27 0.04 12.18
CA SER A 99 -5.57 0.68 12.26
C SER A 99 -6.53 -0.01 13.23
N THR A 100 -6.49 -1.34 13.31
CA THR A 100 -7.32 -2.14 14.22
C THR A 100 -6.46 -3.11 15.01
N GLY A 101 -6.89 -3.48 16.21
CA GLY A 101 -6.18 -4.39 17.08
C GLY A 101 -6.58 -5.85 16.90
N GLY A 102 -5.80 -6.74 17.48
CA GLY A 102 -6.08 -8.17 17.55
C GLY A 102 -5.23 -8.87 18.57
N SER A 103 -5.57 -10.12 18.91
CA SER A 103 -4.86 -10.92 19.90
C SER A 103 -3.61 -11.59 19.36
N ARG A 104 -3.54 -11.78 18.04
CA ARG A 104 -2.43 -12.40 17.29
C ARG A 104 -2.23 -11.62 16.00
N LEU A 105 -1.04 -11.69 15.45
CA LEU A 105 -0.73 -11.08 14.16
C LEU A 105 -0.01 -12.07 13.23
N ARG A 106 -0.01 -11.75 11.93
CA ARG A 106 0.92 -12.32 10.95
C ARG A 106 1.35 -11.23 9.96
N VAL A 107 2.53 -11.41 9.42
CA VAL A 107 3.15 -10.47 8.48
C VAL A 107 3.17 -11.09 7.10
N VAL A 108 2.89 -10.30 6.09
CA VAL A 108 2.95 -10.73 4.69
C VAL A 108 4.08 -9.99 3.99
N LEU A 109 5.00 -10.77 3.44
CA LEU A 109 6.14 -10.29 2.67
C LEU A 109 5.93 -10.58 1.19
N SER A 110 6.39 -9.69 0.33
CA SER A 110 6.25 -9.81 -1.12
C SER A 110 7.58 -9.55 -1.83
N ASN A 111 7.97 -10.46 -2.71
CA ASN A 111 9.04 -10.28 -3.69
C ASN A 111 8.45 -10.26 -5.12
N ALA A 112 7.26 -9.64 -5.27
CA ALA A 112 6.46 -9.68 -6.49
C ALA A 112 7.20 -9.16 -7.73
N PHE A 113 8.15 -8.26 -7.53
CA PHE A 113 8.90 -7.64 -8.63
C PHE A 113 10.35 -8.13 -8.72
N GLY A 114 10.86 -8.81 -7.69
CA GLY A 114 12.21 -9.34 -7.70
C GLY A 114 12.37 -10.51 -8.66
N THR A 115 13.53 -10.60 -9.30
CA THR A 115 13.93 -11.70 -10.20
C THR A 115 14.92 -12.67 -9.55
N THR A 116 15.37 -12.35 -8.34
CA THR A 116 16.28 -13.20 -7.54
C THR A 116 15.65 -13.51 -6.18
N PRO A 117 15.95 -14.71 -5.60
CA PRO A 117 15.54 -15.03 -4.24
C PRO A 117 16.17 -14.08 -3.22
N ILE A 118 15.41 -13.72 -2.18
CA ILE A 118 15.90 -12.91 -1.06
C ILE A 118 15.87 -13.74 0.21
N GLU A 119 17.04 -13.93 0.83
CA GLU A 119 17.19 -14.62 2.10
C GLU A 119 16.94 -13.67 3.27
N VAL A 120 16.07 -14.09 4.18
CA VAL A 120 15.86 -13.46 5.49
C VAL A 120 16.43 -14.40 6.53
N GLY A 121 17.54 -14.01 7.17
CA GLY A 121 18.27 -14.87 8.11
C GLY A 121 17.64 -14.91 9.50
N ALA A 122 16.88 -13.89 9.86
CA ALA A 122 16.06 -13.83 11.08
C ALA A 122 15.01 -12.73 10.95
N ALA A 123 13.88 -12.90 11.62
CA ALA A 123 12.83 -11.89 11.66
C ALA A 123 12.16 -11.83 13.04
N HIS A 124 11.77 -10.63 13.47
CA HIS A 124 11.06 -10.38 14.73
C HIS A 124 9.99 -9.33 14.54
N VAL A 125 9.01 -9.35 15.42
CA VAL A 125 8.01 -8.29 15.59
C VAL A 125 7.98 -7.83 17.03
N GLY A 126 7.60 -6.57 17.26
CA GLY A 126 7.46 -6.02 18.60
C GLY A 126 6.73 -4.69 18.59
N LEU A 127 6.05 -4.36 19.69
CA LEU A 127 5.43 -3.05 19.82
C LEU A 127 6.52 -1.97 19.96
N ARG A 128 6.38 -0.90 19.20
CA ARG A 128 7.28 0.26 19.27
C ARG A 128 7.10 0.99 20.61
N ALA A 129 8.18 1.37 21.22
CA ALA A 129 8.17 2.29 22.36
C ALA A 129 8.36 3.74 21.89
N THR A 130 9.52 4.05 21.31
CA THR A 130 9.83 5.36 20.72
C THR A 130 11.02 5.25 19.78
N GLY A 131 11.02 6.00 18.68
CA GLY A 131 12.09 5.92 17.69
C GLY A 131 12.26 4.49 17.16
N ALA A 132 13.48 3.95 17.25
CA ALA A 132 13.77 2.57 16.91
C ALA A 132 13.57 1.57 18.08
N ASN A 133 13.20 2.03 19.28
CA ASN A 133 13.14 1.19 20.47
C ASN A 133 11.81 0.43 20.56
N LEU A 134 11.89 -0.79 21.07
CA LEU A 134 10.75 -1.69 21.30
C LEU A 134 10.37 -1.77 22.79
N GLN A 135 9.15 -2.18 23.04
CA GLN A 135 8.70 -2.61 24.37
C GLN A 135 9.26 -4.02 24.64
N PRO A 136 10.09 -4.24 25.66
CA PRO A 136 10.86 -5.48 25.81
C PRO A 136 10.01 -6.76 25.81
N GLN A 137 8.86 -6.76 26.53
CA GLN A 137 7.99 -7.92 26.65
C GLN A 137 7.20 -8.24 25.38
N SER A 138 7.15 -7.32 24.41
CA SER A 138 6.40 -7.48 23.17
C SER A 138 7.21 -8.16 22.07
N VAL A 139 8.53 -8.28 22.22
CA VAL A 139 9.40 -8.84 21.18
C VAL A 139 9.15 -10.33 21.00
N LYS A 140 8.81 -10.72 19.77
CA LYS A 140 8.52 -12.10 19.40
C LYS A 140 9.26 -12.47 18.12
N PRO A 141 9.80 -13.69 18.02
CA PRO A 141 10.31 -14.19 16.75
C PRO A 141 9.18 -14.33 15.72
N MET A 142 9.46 -14.01 14.47
CA MET A 142 8.59 -14.23 13.34
C MET A 142 9.15 -15.39 12.50
N MET A 143 8.34 -16.40 12.28
CA MET A 143 8.72 -17.60 11.55
C MET A 143 7.91 -17.74 10.26
N VAL A 144 8.44 -18.51 9.33
CA VAL A 144 7.73 -18.95 8.13
C VAL A 144 7.86 -20.48 8.05
N ASN A 145 6.73 -21.18 8.05
CA ASN A 145 6.68 -22.65 8.06
C ASN A 145 7.52 -23.26 9.22
N GLY A 146 7.50 -22.64 10.40
CA GLY A 146 8.23 -23.06 11.58
C GLY A 146 9.73 -22.72 11.57
N SER A 147 10.23 -22.04 10.54
CA SER A 147 11.64 -21.64 10.42
C SER A 147 11.84 -20.16 10.71
N GLY A 148 12.82 -19.81 11.53
CA GLY A 148 13.23 -18.43 11.79
C GLY A 148 14.07 -17.82 10.66
N SER A 149 14.62 -18.65 9.79
CA SER A 149 15.30 -18.23 8.55
C SER A 149 14.54 -18.79 7.36
N PHE A 150 14.31 -17.97 6.33
CA PHE A 150 13.52 -18.34 5.17
C PHE A 150 13.94 -17.54 3.93
N THR A 151 13.50 -17.99 2.76
CA THR A 151 13.75 -17.32 1.48
C THR A 151 12.45 -16.87 0.86
N VAL A 152 12.38 -15.61 0.42
CA VAL A 152 11.28 -15.08 -0.39
C VAL A 152 11.67 -15.22 -1.86
N LEU A 153 11.04 -16.16 -2.55
CA LEU A 153 11.33 -16.48 -3.94
C LEU A 153 10.87 -15.36 -4.89
N PRO A 154 11.42 -15.25 -6.10
CA PRO A 154 10.97 -14.31 -7.12
C PRO A 154 9.47 -14.43 -7.38
N GLY A 155 8.76 -13.30 -7.45
CA GLY A 155 7.32 -13.27 -7.67
C GLY A 155 6.46 -13.73 -6.49
N ALA A 156 7.06 -14.25 -5.42
CA ALA A 156 6.32 -14.85 -4.32
C ALA A 156 5.76 -13.83 -3.32
N VAL A 157 4.62 -14.21 -2.74
CA VAL A 157 4.07 -13.64 -1.52
C VAL A 157 4.16 -14.69 -0.42
N VAL A 158 4.70 -14.32 0.73
CA VAL A 158 4.95 -15.22 1.86
C VAL A 158 4.23 -14.71 3.09
N PHE A 159 3.46 -15.59 3.73
CA PHE A 159 2.84 -15.33 5.03
C PHE A 159 3.74 -15.86 6.14
N SER A 160 3.92 -15.06 7.19
CA SER A 160 4.51 -15.59 8.43
C SER A 160 3.54 -16.55 9.11
N ASP A 161 4.08 -17.42 9.96
CA ASP A 161 3.28 -18.13 10.93
C ASP A 161 2.62 -17.10 11.87
N PRO A 162 1.45 -17.43 12.47
CA PRO A 162 0.81 -16.56 13.44
C PRO A 162 1.70 -16.34 14.66
N VAL A 163 1.84 -15.07 15.05
CA VAL A 163 2.62 -14.66 16.24
C VAL A 163 1.68 -14.29 17.38
N ASP A 164 1.89 -14.89 18.56
CA ASP A 164 1.14 -14.59 19.78
C ASP A 164 1.60 -13.27 20.38
N LEU A 165 1.11 -12.19 19.81
CA LEU A 165 1.34 -10.82 20.23
C LEU A 165 0.04 -10.02 20.05
N ALA A 166 -0.53 -9.56 21.16
CA ALA A 166 -1.66 -8.65 21.13
C ALA A 166 -1.21 -7.26 20.64
N VAL A 167 -1.89 -6.77 19.62
CA VAL A 167 -1.62 -5.45 19.03
C VAL A 167 -2.79 -4.53 19.34
N PRO A 168 -2.57 -3.38 19.98
CA PRO A 168 -3.64 -2.40 20.23
C PRO A 168 -3.99 -1.65 18.95
N ALA A 169 -5.27 -1.32 18.75
CA ALA A 169 -5.68 -0.45 17.65
C ALA A 169 -4.99 0.93 17.78
N GLY A 170 -4.51 1.47 16.67
CA GLY A 170 -3.74 2.72 16.64
C GLY A 170 -2.35 2.61 17.25
N GLY A 171 -1.85 1.39 17.49
CA GLY A 171 -0.48 1.17 17.97
C GLY A 171 0.55 1.13 16.85
N ASP A 172 1.81 1.37 17.21
CA ASP A 172 2.93 1.19 16.30
C ASP A 172 3.59 -0.18 16.53
N LEU A 173 3.78 -0.91 15.45
CA LEU A 173 4.46 -2.20 15.42
C LEU A 173 5.77 -2.05 14.64
N ALA A 174 6.83 -2.67 15.10
CA ALA A 174 8.06 -2.85 14.35
C ALA A 174 8.13 -4.26 13.78
N VAL A 175 8.54 -4.36 12.51
CA VAL A 175 8.87 -5.60 11.81
C VAL A 175 10.36 -5.55 11.47
N ASP A 176 11.14 -6.45 12.05
CA ASP A 176 12.57 -6.59 11.80
C ASP A 176 12.82 -7.69 10.80
N LEU A 177 13.59 -7.38 9.76
CA LEU A 177 14.10 -8.35 8.80
C LEU A 177 15.63 -8.24 8.75
N TYR A 178 16.32 -9.32 9.10
CA TYR A 178 17.76 -9.41 8.95
C TYR A 178 18.12 -10.02 7.59
N PHE A 179 18.92 -9.31 6.83
CA PHE A 179 19.42 -9.71 5.51
C PHE A 179 20.89 -10.10 5.62
N PRO A 180 21.23 -11.40 5.64
CA PRO A 180 22.62 -11.86 5.76
C PRO A 180 23.44 -11.60 4.51
N LYS A 181 22.77 -11.48 3.35
CA LYS A 181 23.38 -11.21 2.04
C LYS A 181 22.96 -9.84 1.54
N GLU A 182 23.73 -9.33 0.61
CA GLU A 182 23.45 -8.03 -0.01
C GLU A 182 22.14 -8.06 -0.82
N ILE A 183 21.31 -7.07 -0.59
CA ILE A 183 20.08 -6.78 -1.35
C ILE A 183 20.04 -5.32 -1.80
N GLY A 184 19.29 -5.02 -2.85
CA GLY A 184 19.14 -3.66 -3.38
C GLY A 184 20.25 -3.27 -4.36
N THR A 185 21.07 -4.21 -4.77
CA THR A 185 22.10 -4.09 -5.82
C THR A 185 21.86 -5.08 -6.95
N GLY A 186 22.56 -4.91 -8.06
CA GLY A 186 22.43 -5.80 -9.24
C GLY A 186 21.16 -5.51 -10.07
N PRO A 187 20.83 -6.39 -11.05
CA PRO A 187 19.79 -6.16 -12.04
C PRO A 187 18.38 -6.51 -11.54
N SER A 188 18.25 -7.22 -10.40
CA SER A 188 16.94 -7.61 -9.86
C SER A 188 16.25 -6.41 -9.20
N PRO A 189 15.03 -6.03 -9.64
CA PRO A 189 14.27 -5.03 -8.94
C PRO A 189 14.01 -5.43 -7.49
N LEU A 190 14.11 -4.49 -6.56
CA LEU A 190 13.70 -4.71 -5.19
C LEU A 190 12.22 -4.35 -5.05
N THR A 191 11.44 -5.25 -4.44
CA THR A 191 10.04 -4.99 -4.12
C THR A 191 9.97 -4.08 -2.90
N VAL A 192 9.45 -2.88 -3.07
CA VAL A 192 9.42 -1.83 -2.04
C VAL A 192 8.13 -1.01 -2.11
N HIS A 193 7.87 -0.25 -1.05
CA HIS A 193 7.08 0.97 -1.12
C HIS A 193 7.99 2.16 -0.81
N ASN A 194 8.00 3.17 -1.68
CA ASN A 194 8.82 4.37 -1.52
C ASN A 194 8.01 5.49 -0.86
N GLY A 195 8.67 6.36 -0.11
CA GLY A 195 8.01 7.49 0.52
C GLY A 195 7.07 7.06 1.65
N ALA A 196 7.54 6.17 2.51
CA ALA A 196 6.77 5.62 3.63
C ALA A 196 6.10 6.65 4.52
N LEU A 197 6.61 7.90 4.58
CA LEU A 197 6.19 8.95 5.53
C LEU A 197 6.19 8.45 6.99
N GLN A 198 6.95 7.42 7.20
CA GLN A 198 7.23 6.76 8.47
C GLN A 198 8.71 6.44 8.53
N THR A 199 9.40 6.84 9.59
CA THR A 199 10.82 6.56 9.74
C THR A 199 11.03 5.10 10.07
N ASN A 200 11.71 4.39 9.18
CA ASN A 200 12.27 3.07 9.35
C ASN A 200 13.76 3.18 9.66
N TYR A 201 14.39 2.10 10.10
CA TYR A 201 15.75 2.15 10.62
C TYR A 201 16.60 1.02 10.05
N VAL A 202 17.69 1.37 9.36
CA VAL A 202 18.78 0.43 9.09
C VAL A 202 19.60 0.34 10.37
N VAL A 203 19.68 -0.86 10.92
CA VAL A 203 20.46 -1.11 12.14
C VAL A 203 21.91 -1.42 11.77
N ALA A 204 22.83 -1.20 12.71
CA ALA A 204 24.24 -1.49 12.51
C ALA A 204 24.50 -2.92 12.06
N THR A 205 25.66 -3.19 11.46
CA THR A 205 26.06 -4.47 10.87
C THR A 205 25.81 -5.67 11.80
N GLY A 206 25.29 -6.73 11.23
CA GLY A 206 24.97 -7.99 11.92
C GLY A 206 23.47 -8.17 12.18
N ASN A 207 23.13 -9.33 12.73
CA ASN A 207 21.76 -9.63 13.13
C ASN A 207 21.41 -8.91 14.43
N SER A 208 20.60 -7.87 14.29
CA SER A 208 20.03 -7.11 15.41
C SER A 208 18.50 -7.24 15.47
N SER A 209 17.91 -8.24 14.78
CA SER A 209 16.47 -8.46 14.80
C SER A 209 16.02 -8.81 16.23
N GLY A 210 14.98 -8.14 16.71
CA GLY A 210 14.47 -8.31 18.07
C GLY A 210 15.26 -7.59 19.19
N VAL A 211 16.35 -6.90 18.87
CA VAL A 211 17.07 -6.08 19.85
C VAL A 211 16.19 -4.90 20.26
N VAL A 212 15.96 -4.75 21.59
CA VAL A 212 15.05 -3.73 22.13
C VAL A 212 15.48 -2.31 21.79
N ALA A 213 16.76 -1.99 21.97
CA ALA A 213 17.36 -0.69 21.72
C ALA A 213 18.58 -0.86 20.79
N PRO A 214 18.37 -0.97 19.48
CA PRO A 214 19.47 -1.24 18.55
C PRO A 214 20.29 0.00 18.27
N ALA A 215 21.56 -0.20 17.89
CA ALA A 215 22.40 0.85 17.33
C ALA A 215 21.93 1.14 15.89
N VAL A 216 21.30 2.30 15.67
CA VAL A 216 20.82 2.72 14.34
C VAL A 216 21.97 3.26 13.51
N ALA A 217 22.16 2.73 12.31
CA ALA A 217 23.16 3.21 11.35
C ALA A 217 22.61 4.41 10.54
N GLN A 218 21.38 4.32 10.06
CA GLN A 218 20.73 5.40 9.32
C GLN A 218 19.19 5.20 9.30
N PRO A 219 18.42 6.29 9.12
CA PRO A 219 17.00 6.20 8.83
C PRO A 219 16.77 5.70 7.40
N ALA A 220 15.60 5.12 7.16
CA ALA A 220 15.12 4.72 5.84
C ALA A 220 13.67 5.18 5.63
N GLN A 221 13.34 5.55 4.39
CA GLN A 221 12.01 6.05 4.00
C GLN A 221 11.27 5.05 3.09
N GLN A 222 11.64 3.78 3.16
CA GLN A 222 11.04 2.71 2.39
C GLN A 222 10.58 1.57 3.30
N TRP A 223 9.49 0.91 2.91
CA TRP A 223 9.20 -0.46 3.32
C TRP A 223 9.73 -1.42 2.26
N VAL A 224 10.48 -2.43 2.71
CA VAL A 224 11.15 -3.40 1.83
C VAL A 224 10.54 -4.76 2.07
N LEU A 225 10.06 -5.41 1.02
CA LEU A 225 9.34 -6.68 1.02
C LEU A 225 8.05 -6.68 1.86
N LEU A 226 7.89 -5.78 2.78
CA LEU A 226 6.72 -5.71 3.67
C LEU A 226 5.50 -5.21 2.88
N SER A 227 4.48 -6.06 2.78
CA SER A 227 3.25 -5.76 2.03
C SER A 227 2.08 -5.45 2.96
N ARG A 228 1.89 -6.25 4.01
CA ARG A 228 0.81 -6.00 4.98
C ARG A 228 1.05 -6.69 6.32
N VAL A 229 0.32 -6.23 7.31
CA VAL A 229 0.17 -6.86 8.62
C VAL A 229 -1.30 -7.20 8.82
N GLU A 230 -1.57 -8.40 9.24
CA GLU A 230 -2.91 -8.90 9.54
C GLU A 230 -3.02 -9.26 11.01
N VAL A 231 -4.22 -9.11 11.57
CA VAL A 231 -4.53 -9.51 12.94
C VAL A 231 -5.70 -10.49 12.97
N ALA A 232 -5.68 -11.38 13.96
CA ALA A 232 -6.81 -12.23 14.27
C ALA A 232 -7.87 -11.37 14.97
N ALA A 233 -9.06 -11.28 14.36
CA ALA A 233 -10.15 -10.41 14.77
C ALA A 233 -11.48 -11.18 14.83
N PRO A 234 -12.53 -10.63 15.48
CA PRO A 234 -13.85 -11.24 15.48
C PRO A 234 -14.40 -11.40 14.04
N PRO A 235 -15.28 -12.38 13.77
CA PRO A 235 -15.86 -12.59 12.45
C PRO A 235 -16.64 -11.38 11.88
N SER A 236 -17.06 -10.45 12.74
CA SER A 236 -17.72 -9.20 12.33
C SER A 236 -16.74 -8.09 11.92
N ALA A 237 -15.43 -8.32 12.04
CA ALA A 237 -14.44 -7.35 11.60
C ALA A 237 -14.29 -7.40 10.07
N GLY A 238 -14.06 -6.24 9.48
CA GLY A 238 -13.82 -6.10 8.05
C GLY A 238 -12.67 -5.12 7.78
N VAL A 239 -12.42 -4.86 6.51
CA VAL A 239 -11.36 -3.94 6.06
C VAL A 239 -11.91 -3.02 4.99
N ILE A 240 -11.57 -1.74 5.09
CA ILE A 240 -11.72 -0.75 4.03
C ILE A 240 -10.36 -0.60 3.36
N VAL A 241 -10.27 -0.94 2.09
CA VAL A 241 -9.09 -0.67 1.29
C VAL A 241 -9.19 0.76 0.74
N THR A 242 -8.18 1.59 0.99
CA THR A 242 -8.08 2.92 0.40
C THR A 242 -7.12 2.85 -0.77
N PHE A 243 -7.65 2.91 -1.97
CA PHE A 243 -6.94 2.65 -3.22
C PHE A 243 -6.81 3.94 -4.02
N GLY A 244 -5.57 4.30 -4.40
CA GLY A 244 -5.35 5.57 -5.06
C GLY A 244 -3.89 5.91 -5.33
N ASP A 245 -3.68 7.17 -5.64
CA ASP A 245 -2.39 7.77 -5.96
C ASP A 245 -1.68 8.41 -4.75
N SER A 246 -0.87 9.45 -4.98
CA SER A 246 -0.12 10.19 -3.96
C SER A 246 -1.01 10.81 -2.88
N ILE A 247 -2.25 11.18 -3.19
CA ILE A 247 -3.17 11.79 -2.24
C ILE A 247 -3.67 10.72 -1.25
N THR A 248 -3.83 9.48 -1.70
CA THR A 248 -4.16 8.35 -0.82
C THR A 248 -2.94 7.85 -0.06
N ASP A 249 -1.77 7.78 -0.71
CA ASP A 249 -0.48 7.46 -0.10
C ASP A 249 -0.09 8.46 1.02
N GLY A 250 -0.51 9.73 0.87
CA GLY A 250 -0.35 10.77 1.87
C GLY A 250 0.83 11.70 1.63
N THR A 251 1.26 11.85 0.37
CA THR A 251 2.33 12.78 -0.03
C THR A 251 2.12 14.17 0.57
N ARG A 252 3.17 14.77 1.14
CA ARG A 252 3.16 16.04 1.88
C ARG A 252 2.57 16.00 3.29
N SER A 253 2.04 14.87 3.77
CA SER A 253 1.76 14.77 5.21
C SER A 253 3.05 14.75 6.03
N THR A 254 2.98 15.23 7.26
CA THR A 254 4.14 15.26 8.15
C THR A 254 4.59 13.84 8.50
N PRO A 255 5.86 13.49 8.24
CA PRO A 255 6.38 12.16 8.58
C PRO A 255 6.19 11.80 10.06
N ASP A 256 5.97 10.53 10.35
CA ASP A 256 5.81 9.95 11.70
C ASP A 256 4.57 10.44 12.48
N THR A 257 3.66 11.20 11.87
CA THR A 257 2.45 11.71 12.55
C THR A 257 1.18 10.94 12.21
N ASN A 258 1.22 10.07 11.21
CA ASN A 258 0.05 9.33 10.73
C ASN A 258 -1.13 10.28 10.42
N SER A 259 -0.87 11.33 9.63
CA SER A 259 -1.80 12.40 9.30
C SER A 259 -2.49 12.25 7.94
N ARG A 260 -2.33 11.13 7.25
CA ARG A 260 -2.99 10.81 5.98
C ARG A 260 -4.51 10.73 6.17
N TRP A 261 -5.30 11.00 5.13
CA TRP A 261 -6.76 10.87 5.26
C TRP A 261 -7.21 9.44 5.64
N PRO A 262 -6.55 8.34 5.21
CA PRO A 262 -6.89 7.00 5.69
C PRO A 262 -6.61 6.81 7.19
N ASP A 263 -5.54 7.44 7.74
CA ASP A 263 -5.25 7.40 9.18
C ASP A 263 -6.31 8.18 10.00
N VAL A 264 -6.79 9.31 9.44
CA VAL A 264 -7.91 10.07 10.06
C VAL A 264 -9.17 9.22 10.07
N LEU A 265 -9.49 8.54 8.96
CA LEU A 265 -10.62 7.62 8.88
C LEU A 265 -10.49 6.48 9.91
N ALA A 266 -9.30 5.86 10.02
CA ALA A 266 -9.04 4.80 10.99
C ALA A 266 -9.35 5.24 12.43
N ARG A 267 -8.86 6.42 12.84
CA ARG A 267 -9.15 6.98 14.17
C ARG A 267 -10.65 7.22 14.40
N ARG A 268 -11.37 7.71 13.38
CA ARG A 268 -12.82 7.94 13.45
C ARG A 268 -13.62 6.64 13.57
N LEU A 269 -13.21 5.59 12.82
CA LEU A 269 -13.82 4.26 12.91
C LEU A 269 -13.61 3.66 14.30
N ALA A 270 -12.38 3.75 14.84
CA ALA A 270 -12.08 3.28 16.19
C ALA A 270 -12.88 4.03 17.26
N ALA A 271 -12.98 5.36 17.17
CA ALA A 271 -13.80 6.18 18.08
C ALA A 271 -15.29 5.81 18.00
N ALA A 272 -15.79 5.47 16.81
CA ALA A 272 -17.16 5.00 16.58
C ALA A 272 -17.35 3.50 16.90
N LYS A 273 -16.33 2.83 17.43
CA LYS A 273 -16.34 1.39 17.76
C LYS A 273 -16.73 0.49 16.59
N LYS A 274 -16.39 0.89 15.37
CA LYS A 274 -16.56 0.06 14.18
C LYS A 274 -15.36 -0.87 14.05
N ASN A 275 -15.61 -2.17 13.93
CA ASN A 275 -14.56 -3.19 13.76
C ASN A 275 -14.08 -3.23 12.30
N LEU A 276 -13.49 -2.13 11.84
CA LEU A 276 -13.01 -1.99 10.46
C LEU A 276 -11.54 -1.56 10.46
N GLY A 277 -10.69 -2.37 9.85
CA GLY A 277 -9.31 -2.01 9.56
C GLY A 277 -9.21 -1.13 8.32
N ILE A 278 -8.07 -0.46 8.17
CA ILE A 278 -7.72 0.31 6.97
C ILE A 278 -6.48 -0.31 6.33
N ALA A 279 -6.56 -0.59 5.03
CA ALA A 279 -5.44 -0.99 4.18
C ALA A 279 -5.17 0.14 3.19
N ASN A 280 -4.04 0.85 3.35
CA ASN A 280 -3.68 1.94 2.45
C ASN A 280 -2.86 1.41 1.27
N GLU A 281 -3.47 1.40 0.10
CA GLU A 281 -2.89 0.94 -1.17
C GLU A 281 -2.70 2.12 -2.14
N GLY A 282 -2.31 3.28 -1.61
CA GLY A 282 -1.87 4.44 -2.39
C GLY A 282 -0.47 4.25 -2.98
N ILE A 283 -0.23 4.79 -4.16
CA ILE A 283 1.11 4.86 -4.79
C ILE A 283 1.33 6.28 -5.31
N ALA A 284 2.32 6.98 -4.78
CA ALA A 284 2.64 8.34 -5.25
C ALA A 284 2.95 8.37 -6.75
N GLY A 285 2.16 9.13 -7.51
CA GLY A 285 2.30 9.26 -8.97
C GLY A 285 1.64 8.12 -9.77
N ASN A 286 0.84 7.26 -9.14
CA ASN A 286 0.14 6.20 -9.84
C ASN A 286 -0.85 6.76 -10.87
N GLN A 287 -1.05 6.03 -11.94
CA GLN A 287 -2.02 6.30 -12.99
C GLN A 287 -3.06 5.20 -13.03
N LEU A 288 -4.27 5.55 -13.41
CA LEU A 288 -5.39 4.61 -13.54
C LEU A 288 -5.18 3.64 -14.71
N LEU A 289 -4.70 4.17 -15.84
CA LEU A 289 -4.64 3.45 -17.12
C LEU A 289 -3.22 3.05 -17.54
N GLY A 290 -2.21 3.80 -17.12
CA GLY A 290 -0.82 3.62 -17.57
C GLY A 290 0.12 3.18 -16.46
N ASP A 291 1.14 2.40 -16.81
CA ASP A 291 2.26 2.13 -15.91
C ASP A 291 3.14 3.38 -15.83
N GLY A 292 3.66 3.64 -14.63
CA GLY A 292 4.50 4.81 -14.37
C GLY A 292 5.24 4.66 -13.05
N ALA A 293 4.79 5.36 -12.01
CA ALA A 293 5.35 5.24 -10.67
C ALA A 293 5.15 3.85 -10.04
N GLY A 294 4.24 3.07 -10.60
CA GLY A 294 3.94 1.67 -10.31
C GLY A 294 3.14 1.09 -11.45
N VAL A 295 2.71 -0.14 -11.33
CA VAL A 295 1.74 -0.76 -12.22
C VAL A 295 0.44 0.04 -12.18
N SER A 296 -0.25 0.19 -13.33
CA SER A 296 -1.50 0.95 -13.41
C SER A 296 -2.53 0.46 -12.39
N ALA A 297 -3.34 1.38 -11.85
CA ALA A 297 -4.33 1.05 -10.85
C ALA A 297 -5.28 -0.06 -11.34
N LEU A 298 -5.71 0.02 -12.60
CA LEU A 298 -6.56 -1.00 -13.19
C LEU A 298 -5.90 -2.39 -13.20
N ALA A 299 -4.59 -2.49 -13.44
CA ALA A 299 -3.88 -3.77 -13.48
C ALA A 299 -3.54 -4.32 -12.08
N ARG A 300 -3.26 -3.42 -11.09
CA ARG A 300 -2.92 -3.84 -9.72
C ARG A 300 -4.14 -4.08 -8.81
N PHE A 301 -5.35 -3.79 -9.29
CA PHE A 301 -6.57 -3.82 -8.47
C PHE A 301 -6.81 -5.17 -7.79
N ASP A 302 -6.58 -6.29 -8.47
CA ASP A 302 -6.75 -7.62 -7.88
C ASP A 302 -5.76 -7.86 -6.75
N ARG A 303 -4.49 -7.58 -6.99
CA ARG A 303 -3.42 -7.78 -6.00
C ARG A 303 -3.61 -6.90 -4.76
N ASP A 304 -3.91 -5.61 -4.98
CA ASP A 304 -3.86 -4.61 -3.92
C ASP A 304 -5.22 -4.40 -3.24
N VAL A 305 -6.33 -4.80 -3.88
CA VAL A 305 -7.69 -4.65 -3.33
C VAL A 305 -8.33 -6.00 -3.04
N LEU A 306 -8.54 -6.82 -4.07
CA LEU A 306 -9.37 -8.02 -3.96
C LEU A 306 -8.74 -9.11 -3.08
N LEU A 307 -7.41 -9.13 -2.96
CA LEU A 307 -6.67 -10.09 -2.13
C LEU A 307 -6.38 -9.59 -0.71
N GLN A 308 -6.93 -8.45 -0.29
CA GLN A 308 -6.79 -7.99 1.10
C GLN A 308 -7.65 -8.83 2.04
N SER A 309 -7.04 -9.38 3.08
CA SER A 309 -7.72 -10.23 4.05
C SER A 309 -8.78 -9.45 4.81
N GLY A 310 -10.02 -9.92 4.75
CA GLY A 310 -11.16 -9.28 5.39
C GLY A 310 -11.70 -8.05 4.66
N ALA A 311 -11.30 -7.79 3.40
CA ALA A 311 -11.84 -6.68 2.62
C ALA A 311 -13.36 -6.76 2.50
N THR A 312 -14.04 -5.66 2.81
CA THR A 312 -15.49 -5.52 2.68
C THR A 312 -15.86 -4.28 1.85
N HIS A 313 -14.97 -3.28 1.87
CA HIS A 313 -15.16 -2.03 1.16
C HIS A 313 -13.87 -1.59 0.49
N VAL A 314 -13.98 -0.87 -0.61
CA VAL A 314 -12.88 -0.13 -1.21
C VAL A 314 -13.29 1.31 -1.49
N ILE A 315 -12.42 2.27 -1.17
CA ILE A 315 -12.54 3.68 -1.54
C ILE A 315 -11.53 3.94 -2.64
N VAL A 316 -11.99 4.43 -3.80
CA VAL A 316 -11.15 4.72 -4.96
C VAL A 316 -10.99 6.22 -5.15
N LEU A 317 -9.74 6.69 -5.14
CA LEU A 317 -9.34 8.07 -5.47
C LEU A 317 -8.18 7.99 -6.46
N GLU A 318 -8.47 7.94 -7.74
CA GLU A 318 -7.51 7.71 -8.82
C GLU A 318 -7.86 8.46 -10.10
N GLY A 319 -6.83 8.83 -10.89
CA GLY A 319 -6.98 9.40 -12.23
C GLY A 319 -6.41 10.80 -12.41
N ILE A 320 -6.03 11.52 -11.35
CA ILE A 320 -5.47 12.88 -11.50
C ILE A 320 -4.13 12.87 -12.24
N ASN A 321 -3.34 11.82 -12.07
CA ASN A 321 -2.06 11.69 -12.76
C ASN A 321 -2.22 11.31 -14.25
N ASP A 322 -3.28 10.58 -14.60
CA ASP A 322 -3.62 10.34 -16.01
C ASP A 322 -3.96 11.65 -16.71
N ILE A 323 -4.67 12.53 -16.02
CA ILE A 323 -5.05 13.86 -16.51
C ILE A 323 -3.82 14.76 -16.62
N GLY A 324 -3.06 14.93 -15.53
CA GLY A 324 -1.95 15.87 -15.46
C GLY A 324 -0.71 15.45 -16.26
N LEU A 325 -0.46 14.14 -16.40
CA LEU A 325 0.68 13.60 -17.15
C LEU A 325 0.31 13.21 -18.59
N ALA A 326 -0.90 13.54 -19.04
CA ALA A 326 -1.36 13.27 -20.40
C ALA A 326 -0.38 13.83 -21.44
N ARG A 327 0.04 12.99 -22.39
CA ARG A 327 1.00 13.36 -23.44
C ARG A 327 0.35 14.15 -24.59
N SER A 328 -0.97 14.14 -24.65
CA SER A 328 -1.76 14.91 -25.61
C SER A 328 -3.12 15.24 -25.00
N ASN A 329 -3.76 16.26 -25.54
CA ASN A 329 -5.07 16.69 -25.07
C ASN A 329 -6.18 15.64 -25.32
N ALA A 330 -5.98 14.72 -26.24
CA ALA A 330 -6.97 13.71 -26.58
C ALA A 330 -6.90 12.43 -25.74
N THR A 331 -5.73 12.11 -25.12
CA THR A 331 -5.50 10.80 -24.51
C THR A 331 -4.76 10.93 -23.17
N PRO A 332 -5.28 10.35 -22.07
CA PRO A 332 -6.59 9.70 -21.99
C PRO A 332 -7.75 10.72 -22.00
N SER A 333 -8.87 10.33 -22.55
CA SER A 333 -10.11 11.09 -22.47
C SER A 333 -10.80 10.86 -21.10
N ALA A 334 -11.76 11.73 -20.74
CA ALA A 334 -12.59 11.50 -19.57
C ALA A 334 -13.36 10.16 -19.65
N GLN A 335 -13.78 9.74 -20.86
CA GLN A 335 -14.49 8.49 -21.07
C GLN A 335 -13.59 7.26 -20.85
N ASP A 336 -12.31 7.33 -21.18
CA ASP A 336 -11.35 6.26 -20.90
C ASP A 336 -11.21 6.07 -19.38
N LEU A 337 -11.09 7.17 -18.63
CA LEU A 337 -11.02 7.15 -17.17
C LEU A 337 -12.30 6.59 -16.56
N ILE A 338 -13.47 7.09 -16.99
CA ILE A 338 -14.78 6.58 -16.56
C ILE A 338 -14.92 5.09 -16.89
N GLY A 339 -14.47 4.65 -18.05
CA GLY A 339 -14.45 3.26 -18.44
C GLY A 339 -13.64 2.38 -17.47
N ALA A 340 -12.47 2.84 -17.07
CA ALA A 340 -11.63 2.13 -16.10
C ALA A 340 -12.26 2.09 -14.70
N HIS A 341 -12.87 3.18 -14.22
CA HIS A 341 -13.65 3.17 -12.98
C HIS A 341 -14.77 2.11 -13.02
N LYS A 342 -15.51 2.02 -14.12
CA LYS A 342 -16.55 0.99 -14.30
C LYS A 342 -15.97 -0.43 -14.22
N GLN A 343 -14.80 -0.69 -14.81
CA GLN A 343 -14.15 -2.00 -14.73
C GLN A 343 -13.76 -2.35 -13.28
N MET A 344 -13.26 -1.40 -12.50
CA MET A 344 -12.97 -1.64 -11.08
C MET A 344 -14.26 -1.93 -10.29
N ILE A 345 -15.35 -1.21 -10.57
CA ILE A 345 -16.65 -1.41 -9.94
C ILE A 345 -17.17 -2.82 -10.19
N GLU A 346 -17.20 -3.26 -11.44
CA GLU A 346 -17.63 -4.62 -11.80
C GLU A 346 -16.77 -5.69 -11.10
N ARG A 347 -15.46 -5.50 -11.04
CA ARG A 347 -14.55 -6.46 -10.39
C ARG A 347 -14.75 -6.49 -8.87
N ALA A 348 -14.98 -5.35 -8.22
CA ALA A 348 -15.29 -5.27 -6.79
C ALA A 348 -16.61 -6.01 -6.49
N HIS A 349 -17.66 -5.72 -7.25
CA HIS A 349 -18.97 -6.37 -7.11
C HIS A 349 -18.90 -7.88 -7.35
N ALA A 350 -18.11 -8.34 -8.32
CA ALA A 350 -17.90 -9.76 -8.58
C ALA A 350 -17.30 -10.51 -7.38
N GLN A 351 -16.60 -9.80 -6.49
CA GLN A 351 -16.04 -10.33 -5.24
C GLN A 351 -16.87 -9.97 -3.99
N GLY A 352 -18.04 -9.37 -4.18
CA GLY A 352 -18.95 -8.99 -3.10
C GLY A 352 -18.49 -7.80 -2.27
N LEU A 353 -17.51 -7.02 -2.75
CA LEU A 353 -17.06 -5.80 -2.09
C LEU A 353 -17.97 -4.63 -2.46
N LYS A 354 -18.20 -3.72 -1.49
CA LYS A 354 -18.77 -2.42 -1.77
C LYS A 354 -17.67 -1.47 -2.24
N ILE A 355 -17.92 -0.74 -3.31
CA ILE A 355 -16.96 0.21 -3.87
C ILE A 355 -17.51 1.63 -3.80
N ILE A 356 -16.69 2.54 -3.24
CA ILE A 356 -17.05 3.93 -2.95
C ILE A 356 -16.14 4.81 -3.80
N GLY A 357 -16.74 5.68 -4.61
CA GLY A 357 -16.01 6.63 -5.42
C GLY A 357 -15.69 7.90 -4.63
N ALA A 358 -14.43 8.32 -4.65
CA ALA A 358 -14.02 9.61 -4.12
C ALA A 358 -13.70 10.57 -5.26
N THR A 359 -14.25 11.80 -5.20
CA THR A 359 -14.02 12.80 -6.25
C THR A 359 -12.58 13.30 -6.21
N LEU A 360 -11.99 13.49 -7.42
CA LEU A 360 -10.66 14.05 -7.59
C LEU A 360 -10.62 15.48 -7.03
N THR A 361 -9.63 15.76 -6.20
CA THR A 361 -9.42 17.07 -5.57
C THR A 361 -9.08 18.15 -6.60
N PRO A 362 -9.25 19.45 -6.29
CA PRO A 362 -8.80 20.54 -7.15
C PRO A 362 -7.29 20.46 -7.44
N PHE A 363 -6.86 21.01 -8.57
CA PHE A 363 -5.43 21.05 -8.93
C PHE A 363 -5.03 22.29 -9.74
N ASP A 364 -5.89 23.32 -9.80
CA ASP A 364 -5.57 24.60 -10.46
C ASP A 364 -4.42 25.30 -9.71
N GLY A 365 -3.34 25.55 -10.45
CA GLY A 365 -2.05 26.02 -9.96
C GLY A 365 -0.98 24.93 -9.88
N ALA A 366 -1.34 23.66 -9.96
CA ALA A 366 -0.37 22.58 -10.05
C ALA A 366 0.48 22.65 -11.33
N THR A 367 1.72 22.18 -11.28
CA THR A 367 2.69 22.26 -12.39
C THR A 367 2.15 21.67 -13.71
N TYR A 368 1.27 20.70 -13.64
CA TYR A 368 0.69 20.02 -14.80
C TYR A 368 -0.80 20.39 -15.08
N PHE A 369 -1.27 21.45 -14.42
CA PHE A 369 -2.63 21.96 -14.67
C PHE A 369 -2.80 22.43 -16.11
N THR A 370 -3.96 22.11 -16.67
CA THR A 370 -4.47 22.69 -17.92
C THR A 370 -5.99 22.84 -17.82
N GLU A 371 -6.57 23.79 -18.53
CA GLU A 371 -8.02 23.99 -18.64
C GLU A 371 -8.73 22.72 -19.13
N GLU A 372 -8.12 22.02 -20.08
CA GLU A 372 -8.65 20.76 -20.58
C GLU A 372 -8.56 19.63 -19.56
N GLY A 373 -7.47 19.60 -18.77
CA GLY A 373 -7.33 18.69 -17.64
C GLY A 373 -8.44 18.92 -16.62
N GLU A 374 -8.77 20.18 -16.31
CA GLU A 374 -9.86 20.53 -15.42
C GLU A 374 -11.22 20.08 -15.97
N ALA A 375 -11.45 20.23 -17.28
CA ALA A 375 -12.67 19.72 -17.90
C ALA A 375 -12.80 18.19 -17.77
N LYS A 376 -11.68 17.44 -17.91
CA LYS A 376 -11.65 15.99 -17.68
C LYS A 376 -11.91 15.64 -16.21
N ARG A 377 -11.28 16.35 -15.26
CA ARG A 377 -11.51 16.17 -13.82
C ARG A 377 -12.97 16.40 -13.46
N ALA A 378 -13.55 17.49 -13.98
CA ALA A 378 -14.96 17.82 -13.76
C ALA A 378 -15.90 16.72 -14.28
N ALA A 379 -15.63 16.17 -15.47
CA ALA A 379 -16.43 15.09 -16.06
C ALA A 379 -16.32 13.78 -15.28
N VAL A 380 -15.12 13.42 -14.80
CA VAL A 380 -14.92 12.25 -13.94
C VAL A 380 -15.62 12.45 -12.59
N ASN A 381 -15.51 13.63 -11.98
CA ASN A 381 -16.18 13.96 -10.71
C ASN A 381 -17.71 13.94 -10.85
N GLU A 382 -18.24 14.42 -11.98
CA GLU A 382 -19.67 14.33 -12.25
C GLU A 382 -20.13 12.87 -12.36
N PHE A 383 -19.39 12.03 -13.09
CA PHE A 383 -19.66 10.59 -13.13
C PHE A 383 -19.64 9.95 -11.74
N ILE A 384 -18.66 10.28 -10.89
CA ILE A 384 -18.57 9.75 -9.53
C ILE A 384 -19.80 10.17 -8.71
N ARG A 385 -20.23 11.45 -8.80
CA ARG A 385 -21.35 11.98 -8.01
C ARG A 385 -22.71 11.46 -8.46
N THR A 386 -22.94 11.37 -9.74
CA THR A 386 -24.30 11.24 -10.31
C THR A 386 -24.49 9.98 -11.15
N GLY A 387 -23.41 9.30 -11.53
CA GLY A 387 -23.45 8.17 -12.45
C GLY A 387 -24.17 6.93 -11.92
N GLY A 388 -24.39 6.83 -10.61
CA GLY A 388 -25.13 5.73 -9.98
C GLY A 388 -24.43 4.36 -10.06
N TRP A 389 -23.13 4.33 -10.37
CA TRP A 389 -22.33 3.11 -10.47
C TRP A 389 -21.72 2.68 -9.14
N TYR A 390 -21.27 3.65 -8.34
CA TYR A 390 -20.67 3.41 -7.04
C TYR A 390 -21.72 3.12 -5.96
N ASP A 391 -21.40 2.29 -4.97
CA ASP A 391 -22.26 2.02 -3.82
C ASP A 391 -22.36 3.21 -2.85
N GLY A 392 -21.48 4.17 -3.00
CA GLY A 392 -21.47 5.41 -2.25
C GLY A 392 -20.46 6.41 -2.82
N VAL A 393 -20.57 7.65 -2.39
CA VAL A 393 -19.72 8.75 -2.87
C VAL A 393 -19.13 9.51 -1.70
N ILE A 394 -17.83 9.86 -1.82
CA ILE A 394 -17.12 10.77 -0.93
C ILE A 394 -16.71 11.99 -1.75
N ASP A 395 -17.19 13.16 -1.41
CA ASP A 395 -16.89 14.37 -2.18
C ASP A 395 -15.69 15.12 -1.62
N PHE A 396 -14.48 14.60 -1.92
CA PHE A 396 -13.22 15.23 -1.52
C PHE A 396 -12.97 16.57 -2.24
N ASP A 397 -13.45 16.72 -3.47
CA ASP A 397 -13.41 17.99 -4.18
C ASP A 397 -14.13 19.08 -3.37
N LYS A 398 -15.37 18.81 -2.95
CA LYS A 398 -16.15 19.74 -2.12
C LYS A 398 -15.48 19.99 -0.76
N ALA A 399 -14.87 18.98 -0.16
CA ALA A 399 -14.23 19.07 1.16
C ALA A 399 -12.96 19.94 1.16
N THR A 400 -12.27 20.02 0.01
CA THR A 400 -10.92 20.62 -0.06
C THR A 400 -10.84 21.87 -0.93
N ARG A 401 -11.83 22.15 -1.77
CA ARG A 401 -11.80 23.29 -2.68
C ARG A 401 -12.00 24.63 -1.96
N ASP A 402 -11.46 25.68 -2.55
CA ASP A 402 -11.79 27.05 -2.18
C ASP A 402 -13.23 27.38 -2.64
N PRO A 403 -14.14 27.78 -1.73
CA PRO A 403 -15.50 28.16 -2.11
C PRO A 403 -15.57 29.34 -3.10
N ALA A 404 -14.57 30.25 -3.07
CA ALA A 404 -14.50 31.42 -3.98
C ALA A 404 -13.87 31.09 -5.34
N ALA A 405 -13.07 30.01 -5.42
CA ALA A 405 -12.39 29.55 -6.62
C ALA A 405 -12.39 28.00 -6.69
N PRO A 406 -13.53 27.37 -7.08
CA PRO A 406 -13.74 25.92 -6.91
C PRO A 406 -12.76 24.99 -7.65
N THR A 407 -11.98 25.50 -8.58
CA THR A 407 -10.90 24.74 -9.26
C THR A 407 -9.61 24.66 -8.45
N LYS A 408 -9.50 25.47 -7.36
CA LYS A 408 -8.33 25.58 -6.49
C LYS A 408 -8.57 24.92 -5.14
N PHE A 409 -7.48 24.44 -4.55
CA PHE A 409 -7.48 24.11 -3.13
C PHE A 409 -7.79 25.33 -2.28
N ASN A 410 -8.54 25.11 -1.19
CA ASN A 410 -8.59 26.07 -0.10
C ASN A 410 -7.15 26.31 0.40
N PRO A 411 -6.69 27.58 0.51
CA PRO A 411 -5.32 27.87 0.94
C PRO A 411 -4.91 27.26 2.28
N MET A 412 -5.87 26.99 3.17
CA MET A 412 -5.61 26.32 4.45
C MET A 412 -5.25 24.85 4.30
N TYR A 413 -5.60 24.22 3.19
CA TYR A 413 -5.48 22.79 2.93
C TYR A 413 -4.37 22.45 1.95
N ASP A 414 -3.86 23.45 1.23
CA ASP A 414 -2.83 23.30 0.22
C ASP A 414 -1.44 23.14 0.85
N SER A 415 -0.66 22.19 0.37
CA SER A 415 0.75 22.02 0.78
C SER A 415 1.70 23.04 0.10
N GLY A 416 1.19 23.87 -0.80
CA GLY A 416 1.94 24.85 -1.59
C GLY A 416 2.34 24.36 -2.98
N ASP A 417 1.97 23.13 -3.38
CA ASP A 417 2.17 22.62 -4.73
C ASP A 417 0.86 22.57 -5.55
N HIS A 418 -0.24 23.00 -4.96
CA HIS A 418 -1.59 23.09 -5.54
C HIS A 418 -2.16 21.76 -6.05
N LEU A 419 -1.63 20.66 -5.54
CA LEU A 419 -2.02 19.29 -5.90
C LEU A 419 -2.25 18.41 -4.67
N HIS A 420 -1.34 18.49 -3.70
CA HIS A 420 -1.38 17.66 -2.51
C HIS A 420 -1.89 18.45 -1.31
N PRO A 421 -2.78 17.86 -0.50
CA PRO A 421 -3.14 18.43 0.79
C PRO A 421 -1.95 18.49 1.75
N ASN A 422 -1.96 19.47 2.66
CA ASN A 422 -1.20 19.44 3.90
C ASN A 422 -1.95 18.62 4.97
N ASP A 423 -1.42 18.52 6.19
CA ASP A 423 -2.05 17.75 7.29
C ASP A 423 -3.48 18.25 7.60
N ALA A 424 -3.74 19.57 7.49
CA ALA A 424 -5.08 20.11 7.70
C ALA A 424 -6.05 19.69 6.58
N GLY A 425 -5.57 19.65 5.33
CA GLY A 425 -6.33 19.18 4.19
C GLY A 425 -6.63 17.67 4.28
N TYR A 426 -5.66 16.85 4.64
CA TYR A 426 -5.87 15.43 4.89
C TYR A 426 -6.86 15.18 6.03
N LYS A 427 -6.78 16.00 7.09
CA LYS A 427 -7.75 15.94 8.18
C LYS A 427 -9.16 16.27 7.69
N ALA A 428 -9.33 17.35 6.91
CA ALA A 428 -10.61 17.73 6.33
C ALA A 428 -11.18 16.62 5.43
N MET A 429 -10.35 15.99 4.57
CA MET A 429 -10.75 14.83 3.78
C MET A 429 -11.24 13.67 4.66
N GLY A 430 -10.44 13.23 5.61
CA GLY A 430 -10.82 12.11 6.48
C GLY A 430 -12.05 12.41 7.35
N GLU A 431 -12.25 13.66 7.78
CA GLU A 431 -13.43 14.11 8.55
C GLU A 431 -14.70 14.23 7.70
N SER A 432 -14.58 14.50 6.40
CA SER A 432 -15.73 14.62 5.50
C SER A 432 -16.40 13.28 5.18
N ILE A 433 -15.75 12.16 5.46
CA ILE A 433 -16.27 10.83 5.15
C ILE A 433 -17.44 10.49 6.08
N ASP A 434 -18.61 10.21 5.50
CA ASP A 434 -19.75 9.71 6.27
C ASP A 434 -19.52 8.23 6.66
N LEU A 435 -19.40 7.97 7.97
CA LEU A 435 -19.25 6.62 8.49
C LEU A 435 -20.47 5.72 8.28
N ALA A 436 -21.62 6.27 7.87
CA ALA A 436 -22.78 5.49 7.49
C ALA A 436 -22.60 4.72 6.18
N LEU A 437 -21.61 5.06 5.36
CA LEU A 437 -21.21 4.31 4.16
C LEU A 437 -20.71 2.89 4.51
N PHE A 438 -20.17 2.71 5.71
CA PHE A 438 -19.55 1.45 6.16
C PHE A 438 -20.49 0.72 7.12
N LYS A 439 -21.62 0.26 6.58
CA LYS A 439 -22.52 -0.64 7.31
C LYS A 439 -22.06 -2.09 7.12
N PRO A 440 -22.21 -2.94 8.17
CA PRO A 440 -21.92 -4.36 8.07
C PRO A 440 -22.67 -5.04 6.95
#